data_0320515650493b03eb110ea7ae7a50d5
#
_entry.id   0320515650493b03eb110ea7ae7a50d5
#
_cell.length_a   1.000
_cell.length_b   1.000
_cell.length_c   1.000
_cell.angle_alpha   90.00
_cell.angle_beta   90.00
_cell.angle_gamma   90.00
#
_symmetry.space_group_name_H-M   'P 1'
#
loop_
_entity.id
_entity.type
_entity.pdbx_description
1 polymer ?
#
loop_
_entity_poly.entity_id
_entity_poly.type
_entity_poly.pdbx_seq_one_letter_code
_entity_poly.pdbx_strand_id
1 'polypeptide(L)'
;MSIISPERKNFLLKRKKEKILVNIFRFLIIFIFIILWEILAREKVINTFITSCPSDIINTTYTLMKDGSLFNHIGITIYEIIISFILSFTISFMVSIIMYLIPVISKILDPYLTVLNSLPKVSLGPLIIIWAGASVKSIIVMGLLISIFVTTINLYTYFNNTDNNYIYLMKSFGASKYQILKEVIIPSNIKNIFSSIKVNLSMNYIGVIMGELLVSKKGLGYLITYGSNVFHINLVITSVFILCILSYLMYFLIELINKKISTIS
;
A
#
# COMPACT_ATOMS: atom_id res chain seq x y z
N MET A 1 35.75 -3.56 -24.15
CA MET A 1 35.40 -4.86 -23.48
C MET A 1 36.16 -4.92 -22.17
N SER A 2 35.50 -4.68 -21.04
CA SER A 2 36.14 -4.75 -19.72
C SER A 2 36.34 -6.20 -19.33
N ILE A 3 37.61 -6.62 -19.23
CA ILE A 3 38.02 -7.96 -18.81
C ILE A 3 37.62 -8.08 -17.32
N ILE A 4 36.53 -8.78 -17.06
CA ILE A 4 36.08 -9.08 -15.71
C ILE A 4 37.07 -10.08 -15.10
N SER A 5 37.73 -9.73 -13.99
CA SER A 5 38.63 -10.66 -13.29
C SER A 5 37.95 -11.97 -12.92
N PRO A 6 38.67 -13.11 -12.92
CA PRO A 6 38.11 -14.42 -12.57
C PRO A 6 37.43 -14.42 -11.19
N GLU A 7 38.00 -13.71 -10.23
CA GLU A 7 37.44 -13.55 -8.87
C GLU A 7 36.09 -12.84 -8.86
N ARG A 8 35.95 -11.76 -9.63
CA ARG A 8 34.67 -11.03 -9.78
C ARG A 8 33.60 -11.90 -10.44
N LYS A 9 34.00 -12.74 -11.43
CA LYS A 9 33.09 -13.70 -12.07
C LYS A 9 32.59 -14.74 -11.07
N ASN A 10 33.48 -15.32 -10.26
CA ASN A 10 33.14 -16.28 -9.22
C ASN A 10 32.24 -15.66 -8.14
N PHE A 11 32.51 -14.43 -7.71
CA PHE A 11 31.67 -13.70 -6.77
C PHE A 11 30.26 -13.46 -7.34
N LEU A 12 30.14 -13.04 -8.58
CA LEU A 12 28.84 -12.83 -9.23
C LEU A 12 28.05 -14.14 -9.39
N LEU A 13 28.72 -15.25 -9.71
CA LEU A 13 28.09 -16.56 -9.80
C LEU A 13 27.61 -17.05 -8.43
N LYS A 14 28.39 -16.87 -7.37
CA LYS A 14 28.00 -17.21 -6.00
C LYS A 14 26.78 -16.41 -5.59
N ARG A 15 26.77 -15.09 -5.79
CA ARG A 15 25.64 -14.21 -5.49
C ARG A 15 24.38 -14.55 -6.28
N LYS A 16 24.53 -15.00 -7.54
CA LYS A 16 23.41 -15.46 -8.38
C LYS A 16 22.83 -16.78 -7.82
N LYS A 17 23.69 -17.74 -7.44
CA LYS A 17 23.25 -18.99 -6.82
C LYS A 17 22.53 -18.75 -5.49
N GLU A 18 23.06 -17.87 -4.63
CA GLU A 18 22.40 -17.49 -3.37
C GLU A 18 21.01 -16.87 -3.61
N LYS A 19 20.88 -15.96 -4.58
CA LYS A 19 19.58 -15.39 -4.94
C LYS A 19 18.58 -16.43 -5.44
N ILE A 20 19.03 -17.37 -6.27
CA ILE A 20 18.18 -18.44 -6.77
C ILE A 20 17.74 -19.34 -5.60
N LEU A 21 18.67 -19.72 -4.75
CA LEU A 21 18.40 -20.55 -3.59
C LEU A 21 17.39 -19.88 -2.63
N VAL A 22 17.59 -18.61 -2.31
CA VAL A 22 16.64 -17.83 -1.49
C VAL A 22 15.25 -17.79 -2.13
N ASN A 23 15.16 -17.60 -3.44
CA ASN A 23 13.87 -17.60 -4.12
C ASN A 23 13.21 -18.99 -4.09
N ILE A 24 13.98 -20.05 -4.32
CA ILE A 24 13.46 -21.43 -4.22
C ILE A 24 12.91 -21.70 -2.83
N PHE A 25 13.65 -21.36 -1.77
CA PHE A 25 13.16 -21.55 -0.40
C PHE A 25 11.90 -20.71 -0.09
N ARG A 26 11.80 -19.49 -0.60
CA ARG A 26 10.58 -18.66 -0.46
C ARG A 26 9.36 -19.35 -1.07
N PHE A 27 9.48 -19.85 -2.30
CA PHE A 27 8.38 -20.58 -2.95
C PHE A 27 8.08 -21.91 -2.26
N LEU A 28 9.10 -22.63 -1.81
CA LEU A 28 8.97 -23.91 -1.15
C LEU A 28 8.22 -23.77 0.18
N ILE A 29 8.47 -22.75 0.97
CA ILE A 29 7.75 -22.49 2.23
C ILE A 29 6.25 -22.26 1.94
N ILE A 30 5.92 -21.41 0.97
CA ILE A 30 4.51 -21.13 0.61
C ILE A 30 3.86 -22.42 0.08
N PHE A 31 4.55 -23.17 -0.77
CA PHE A 31 4.04 -24.41 -1.36
C PHE A 31 3.78 -25.49 -0.30
N ILE A 32 4.73 -25.71 0.62
CA ILE A 32 4.56 -26.63 1.74
C ILE A 32 3.39 -26.20 2.62
N PHE A 33 3.26 -24.91 2.92
CA PHE A 33 2.16 -24.40 3.72
C PHE A 33 0.79 -24.70 3.06
N ILE A 34 0.64 -24.44 1.76
CA ILE A 34 -0.59 -24.72 1.03
C ILE A 34 -0.91 -26.22 1.01
N ILE A 35 0.08 -27.07 0.78
CA ILE A 35 -0.10 -28.53 0.78
C ILE A 35 -0.49 -29.04 2.18
N LEU A 36 0.20 -28.58 3.21
CA LEU A 36 -0.13 -28.97 4.58
C LEU A 36 -1.55 -28.53 4.96
N TRP A 37 -1.94 -27.31 4.58
CA TRP A 37 -3.29 -26.84 4.83
C TRP A 37 -4.34 -27.71 4.12
N GLU A 38 -4.14 -28.05 2.85
CA GLU A 38 -5.05 -28.94 2.10
C GLU A 38 -5.13 -30.34 2.73
N ILE A 39 -3.98 -30.94 3.13
CA ILE A 39 -3.94 -32.26 3.75
C ILE A 39 -4.68 -32.26 5.09
N LEU A 40 -4.37 -31.30 5.97
CA LEU A 40 -4.99 -31.18 7.28
C LEU A 40 -6.51 -30.97 7.19
N ALA A 41 -6.96 -30.25 6.15
CA ALA A 41 -8.38 -30.05 5.86
C ALA A 41 -9.04 -31.36 5.40
N ARG A 42 -8.42 -32.11 4.49
CA ARG A 42 -8.95 -33.40 3.98
C ARG A 42 -9.00 -34.49 5.03
N GLU A 43 -7.97 -34.56 5.86
CA GLU A 43 -7.92 -35.49 7.00
C GLU A 43 -8.84 -35.07 8.16
N LYS A 44 -9.59 -33.97 8.01
CA LYS A 44 -10.50 -33.43 9.04
C LYS A 44 -9.82 -33.09 10.37
N VAL A 45 -8.51 -32.89 10.36
CA VAL A 45 -7.73 -32.41 11.52
C VAL A 45 -8.15 -30.97 11.84
N ILE A 46 -8.39 -30.18 10.80
CA ILE A 46 -8.94 -28.83 10.92
C ILE A 46 -10.37 -28.82 10.38
N ASN A 47 -11.23 -28.06 11.04
CA ASN A 47 -12.63 -27.91 10.63
C ASN A 47 -12.75 -26.97 9.43
N THR A 48 -13.00 -27.50 8.25
CA THR A 48 -13.13 -26.75 6.99
C THR A 48 -14.26 -25.71 7.03
N PHE A 49 -15.28 -25.93 7.86
CA PHE A 49 -16.34 -24.95 8.06
C PHE A 49 -15.83 -23.62 8.66
N ILE A 50 -14.71 -23.66 9.41
CA ILE A 50 -14.13 -22.47 10.05
C ILE A 50 -12.90 -21.97 9.28
N THR A 51 -12.11 -22.87 8.71
CA THR A 51 -10.80 -22.54 8.14
C THR A 51 -10.77 -22.54 6.61
N SER A 52 -11.83 -23.07 5.93
CA SER A 52 -11.80 -23.36 4.51
C SER A 52 -10.65 -24.30 4.11
N CYS A 53 -10.39 -24.48 2.84
CA CYS A 53 -9.24 -25.17 2.28
C CYS A 53 -8.87 -24.57 0.91
N PRO A 54 -7.63 -24.77 0.44
CA PRO A 54 -7.18 -24.27 -0.87
C PRO A 54 -8.07 -24.68 -2.03
N SER A 55 -8.58 -25.92 -2.06
CA SER A 55 -9.48 -26.38 -3.10
C SER A 55 -10.83 -25.64 -3.10
N ASP A 56 -11.39 -25.33 -1.93
CA ASP A 56 -12.63 -24.58 -1.79
C ASP A 56 -12.47 -23.12 -2.22
N ILE A 57 -11.31 -22.51 -1.92
CA ILE A 57 -10.97 -21.16 -2.38
C ILE A 57 -10.97 -21.11 -3.92
N ILE A 58 -10.35 -22.10 -4.58
CA ILE A 58 -10.30 -22.17 -6.04
C ILE A 58 -11.71 -22.34 -6.61
N ASN A 59 -12.52 -23.23 -6.05
CA ASN A 59 -13.89 -23.47 -6.49
C ASN A 59 -14.77 -22.22 -6.30
N THR A 60 -14.66 -21.55 -5.16
CA THR A 60 -15.41 -20.31 -4.88
C THR A 60 -14.98 -19.20 -5.84
N THR A 61 -13.68 -19.06 -6.09
CA THR A 61 -13.15 -18.10 -7.07
C THR A 61 -13.71 -18.39 -8.46
N TYR A 62 -13.70 -19.66 -8.89
CA TYR A 62 -14.23 -20.07 -10.18
C TYR A 62 -15.73 -19.76 -10.32
N THR A 63 -16.52 -20.02 -9.29
CA THR A 63 -17.95 -19.72 -9.26
C THR A 63 -18.19 -18.20 -9.41
N LEU A 64 -17.50 -17.38 -8.63
CA LEU A 64 -17.60 -15.92 -8.71
C LEU A 64 -17.13 -15.35 -10.06
N MET A 65 -16.14 -16.00 -10.70
CA MET A 65 -15.71 -15.64 -12.06
C MET A 65 -16.76 -15.98 -13.11
N LYS A 66 -17.37 -17.17 -13.02
CA LYS A 66 -18.40 -17.64 -13.94
C LYS A 66 -19.65 -16.77 -13.88
N ASP A 67 -20.04 -16.32 -12.70
CA ASP A 67 -21.16 -15.43 -12.48
C ASP A 67 -20.86 -13.96 -12.86
N GLY A 68 -19.59 -13.65 -13.18
CA GLY A 68 -19.15 -12.30 -13.51
C GLY A 68 -19.10 -11.33 -12.33
N SER A 69 -19.53 -11.75 -11.13
CA SER A 69 -19.60 -10.90 -9.94
C SER A 69 -18.22 -10.51 -9.42
N LEU A 70 -17.23 -11.40 -9.53
CA LEU A 70 -15.87 -11.16 -9.05
C LEU A 70 -15.23 -9.91 -9.65
N PHE A 71 -15.31 -9.76 -10.97
CA PHE A 71 -14.72 -8.61 -11.67
C PHE A 71 -15.37 -7.30 -11.28
N ASN A 72 -16.67 -7.32 -11.00
CA ASN A 72 -17.39 -6.14 -10.52
C ASN A 72 -16.91 -5.74 -9.12
N HIS A 73 -16.78 -6.69 -8.18
CA HIS A 73 -16.28 -6.43 -6.83
C HIS A 73 -14.83 -5.94 -6.85
N ILE A 74 -13.95 -6.58 -7.61
CA ILE A 74 -12.55 -6.14 -7.78
C ILE A 74 -12.49 -4.72 -8.37
N GLY A 75 -13.27 -4.45 -9.41
CA GLY A 75 -13.29 -3.15 -10.09
C GLY A 75 -13.70 -2.01 -9.18
N ILE A 76 -14.70 -2.23 -8.31
CA ILE A 76 -15.16 -1.24 -7.35
C ILE A 76 -14.08 -0.97 -6.29
N THR A 77 -13.52 -2.02 -5.67
CA THR A 77 -12.44 -1.88 -4.69
C THR A 77 -11.23 -1.15 -5.29
N ILE A 78 -10.82 -1.48 -6.52
CA ILE A 78 -9.72 -0.78 -7.21
C ILE A 78 -10.06 0.69 -7.43
N TYR A 79 -11.26 1.00 -7.89
CA TYR A 79 -11.71 2.37 -8.11
C TYR A 79 -11.63 3.19 -6.82
N GLU A 80 -12.17 2.67 -5.72
CA GLU A 80 -12.16 3.33 -4.42
C GLU A 80 -10.73 3.56 -3.91
N ILE A 81 -9.84 2.57 -4.04
CA ILE A 81 -8.44 2.69 -3.65
C ILE A 81 -7.73 3.75 -4.50
N ILE A 82 -7.89 3.72 -5.81
CA ILE A 82 -7.19 4.66 -6.71
C ILE A 82 -7.62 6.10 -6.44
N ILE A 83 -8.91 6.36 -6.33
CA ILE A 83 -9.42 7.73 -6.08
C ILE A 83 -8.95 8.24 -4.72
N SER A 84 -9.11 7.43 -3.68
CA SER A 84 -8.68 7.78 -2.33
C SER A 84 -7.16 7.98 -2.26
N PHE A 85 -6.36 7.13 -2.92
CA PHE A 85 -4.91 7.23 -3.00
C PHE A 85 -4.45 8.53 -3.69
N ILE A 86 -5.02 8.85 -4.87
CA ILE A 86 -4.65 10.06 -5.60
C ILE A 86 -4.97 11.30 -4.77
N LEU A 87 -6.16 11.36 -4.16
CA LEU A 87 -6.55 12.49 -3.32
C LEU A 87 -5.65 12.64 -2.10
N SER A 88 -5.44 11.55 -1.35
CA SER A 88 -4.63 11.58 -0.13
C SER A 88 -3.17 11.94 -0.41
N PHE A 89 -2.58 11.37 -1.45
CA PHE A 89 -1.19 11.66 -1.81
C PHE A 89 -1.02 13.09 -2.28
N THR A 90 -1.91 13.58 -3.15
CA THR A 90 -1.86 14.97 -3.65
C THR A 90 -1.98 15.99 -2.53
N ILE A 91 -2.94 15.80 -1.61
CA ILE A 91 -3.10 16.69 -0.46
C ILE A 91 -1.88 16.62 0.45
N SER A 92 -1.39 15.41 0.78
CA SER A 92 -0.21 15.23 1.62
C SER A 92 1.03 15.89 1.03
N PHE A 93 1.23 15.75 -0.28
CA PHE A 93 2.36 16.34 -1.00
C PHE A 93 2.29 17.88 -0.98
N MET A 94 1.12 18.45 -1.25
CA MET A 94 0.91 19.91 -1.18
C MET A 94 1.12 20.46 0.22
N VAL A 95 0.55 19.80 1.24
CA VAL A 95 0.70 20.24 2.64
C VAL A 95 2.17 20.16 3.07
N SER A 96 2.89 19.09 2.73
CA SER A 96 4.32 18.96 3.06
C SER A 96 5.19 20.03 2.38
N ILE A 97 4.88 20.43 1.15
CA ILE A 97 5.53 21.56 0.46
C ILE A 97 5.26 22.87 1.19
N ILE A 98 4.01 23.14 1.55
CA ILE A 98 3.64 24.36 2.29
C ILE A 98 4.37 24.41 3.63
N MET A 99 4.42 23.32 4.37
CA MET A 99 5.15 23.21 5.63
C MET A 99 6.66 23.48 5.44
N TYR A 100 7.26 22.99 4.36
CA TYR A 100 8.67 23.24 4.05
C TYR A 100 8.95 24.72 3.70
N LEU A 101 8.11 25.32 2.87
CA LEU A 101 8.29 26.70 2.43
C LEU A 101 8.04 27.72 3.56
N ILE A 102 7.08 27.44 4.44
CA ILE A 102 6.62 28.33 5.50
C ILE A 102 6.82 27.70 6.87
N PRO A 103 7.99 27.93 7.53
CA PRO A 103 8.33 27.29 8.81
C PRO A 103 7.34 27.58 9.96
N VAL A 104 6.60 28.68 9.89
CA VAL A 104 5.56 28.97 10.88
C VAL A 104 4.42 27.97 10.78
N ILE A 105 3.99 27.62 9.55
CA ILE A 105 2.93 26.63 9.32
C ILE A 105 3.39 25.25 9.81
N SER A 106 4.64 24.87 9.59
CA SER A 106 5.14 23.59 10.07
C SER A 106 5.10 23.50 11.59
N LYS A 107 5.55 24.55 12.29
CA LYS A 107 5.51 24.60 13.77
C LYS A 107 4.10 24.52 14.34
N ILE A 108 3.13 25.05 13.60
CA ILE A 108 1.70 24.97 13.99
C ILE A 108 1.13 23.60 13.70
N LEU A 109 1.35 23.05 12.50
CA LEU A 109 0.71 21.80 12.06
C LEU A 109 1.35 20.54 12.64
N ASP A 110 2.66 20.54 12.90
CA ASP A 110 3.41 19.36 13.35
C ASP A 110 2.80 18.67 14.59
N PRO A 111 2.49 19.38 15.72
CA PRO A 111 1.86 18.74 16.86
C PRO A 111 0.46 18.18 16.54
N TYR A 112 -0.32 18.88 15.70
CA TYR A 112 -1.65 18.36 15.30
C TYR A 112 -1.54 17.13 14.41
N LEU A 113 -0.65 17.12 13.44
CA LEU A 113 -0.42 15.96 12.56
C LEU A 113 0.03 14.75 13.39
N THR A 114 0.91 14.95 14.37
CA THR A 114 1.40 13.89 15.27
C THR A 114 0.27 13.30 16.09
N VAL A 115 -0.55 14.14 16.72
CA VAL A 115 -1.71 13.69 17.51
C VAL A 115 -2.74 12.98 16.62
N LEU A 116 -3.10 13.56 15.48
CA LEU A 116 -4.05 12.97 14.53
C LEU A 116 -3.54 11.65 13.92
N ASN A 117 -2.21 11.52 13.78
CA ASN A 117 -1.61 10.27 13.32
C ASN A 117 -1.70 9.16 14.38
N SER A 118 -1.65 9.47 15.66
CA SER A 118 -1.72 8.51 16.77
C SER A 118 -3.15 8.08 17.12
N LEU A 119 -4.18 8.79 16.62
CA LEU A 119 -5.57 8.38 16.86
C LEU A 119 -5.89 7.03 16.21
N PRO A 120 -6.71 6.19 16.83
CA PRO A 120 -7.22 4.95 16.24
C PRO A 120 -8.23 5.26 15.14
N LYS A 121 -7.72 5.64 13.96
CA LYS A 121 -8.50 6.17 12.81
C LYS A 121 -9.64 5.24 12.37
N VAL A 122 -9.46 3.94 12.55
CA VAL A 122 -10.50 2.93 12.25
C VAL A 122 -11.74 3.15 13.11
N SER A 123 -11.58 3.58 14.35
CA SER A 123 -12.72 3.85 15.25
C SER A 123 -13.51 5.10 14.85
N LEU A 124 -12.97 5.95 13.96
CA LEU A 124 -13.71 7.08 13.39
C LEU A 124 -14.67 6.65 12.27
N GLY A 125 -14.62 5.40 11.82
CA GLY A 125 -15.46 4.88 10.75
C GLY A 125 -16.95 5.20 10.91
N PRO A 126 -17.61 4.87 12.03
CA PRO A 126 -19.02 5.21 12.26
C PRO A 126 -19.33 6.70 12.16
N LEU A 127 -18.43 7.57 12.63
CA LEU A 127 -18.57 9.03 12.52
C LEU A 127 -18.52 9.49 11.06
N ILE A 128 -17.57 8.98 10.30
CA ILE A 128 -17.41 9.29 8.87
C ILE A 128 -18.66 8.88 8.10
N ILE A 129 -19.24 7.74 8.45
CA ILE A 129 -20.47 7.24 7.83
C ILE A 129 -21.67 8.16 8.14
N ILE A 130 -21.76 8.65 9.37
CA ILE A 130 -22.82 9.60 9.76
C ILE A 130 -22.68 10.91 8.98
N TRP A 131 -21.46 11.41 8.79
CA TRP A 131 -21.21 12.69 8.10
C TRP A 131 -21.29 12.60 6.59
N ALA A 132 -20.71 11.56 5.98
CA ALA A 132 -20.61 11.40 4.53
C ALA A 132 -21.71 10.50 3.93
N GLY A 133 -22.52 9.86 4.79
CA GLY A 133 -23.52 8.87 4.39
C GLY A 133 -22.92 7.48 4.13
N ALA A 134 -23.75 6.45 4.14
CA ALA A 134 -23.36 5.07 3.81
C ALA A 134 -23.18 4.92 2.29
N SER A 135 -22.04 5.33 1.75
CA SER A 135 -21.78 5.41 0.31
C SER A 135 -20.30 5.28 -0.03
N VAL A 136 -19.96 5.14 -1.30
CA VAL A 136 -18.58 5.14 -1.82
C VAL A 136 -17.78 6.38 -1.32
N LYS A 137 -18.45 7.52 -1.10
CA LYS A 137 -17.78 8.73 -0.59
C LYS A 137 -17.19 8.51 0.79
N SER A 138 -17.94 7.87 1.71
CA SER A 138 -17.42 7.57 3.06
C SER A 138 -16.26 6.60 3.04
N ILE A 139 -16.26 5.63 2.13
CA ILE A 139 -15.15 4.67 1.93
C ILE A 139 -13.89 5.41 1.47
N ILE A 140 -14.01 6.27 0.46
CA ILE A 140 -12.91 7.10 -0.05
C ILE A 140 -12.37 8.01 1.07
N VAL A 141 -13.24 8.66 1.85
CA VAL A 141 -12.82 9.51 2.97
C VAL A 141 -12.09 8.72 4.05
N MET A 142 -12.50 7.48 4.34
CA MET A 142 -11.79 6.62 5.29
C MET A 142 -10.37 6.30 4.81
N GLY A 143 -10.21 5.90 3.55
CA GLY A 143 -8.89 5.66 2.97
C GLY A 143 -8.00 6.91 3.04
N LEU A 144 -8.56 8.07 2.69
CA LEU A 144 -7.88 9.36 2.75
C LEU A 144 -7.43 9.69 4.19
N LEU A 145 -8.30 9.61 5.18
CA LEU A 145 -7.99 9.98 6.57
C LEU A 145 -6.95 9.05 7.20
N ILE A 146 -6.94 7.77 6.86
CA ILE A 146 -5.95 6.83 7.39
C ILE A 146 -4.56 7.12 6.83
N SER A 147 -4.45 7.54 5.56
CA SER A 147 -3.19 7.69 4.86
C SER A 147 -2.58 9.10 4.91
N ILE A 148 -3.40 10.17 4.96
CA ILE A 148 -2.96 11.56 4.78
C ILE A 148 -1.92 12.01 5.83
N PHE A 149 -2.15 11.72 7.11
CA PHE A 149 -1.30 12.22 8.18
C PHE A 149 0.10 11.61 8.13
N VAL A 150 0.20 10.28 8.04
CA VAL A 150 1.48 9.58 7.99
C VAL A 150 2.28 9.97 6.75
N THR A 151 1.59 10.15 5.60
CA THR A 151 2.25 10.53 4.36
C THR A 151 2.77 11.97 4.42
N THR A 152 2.00 12.89 4.98
CA THR A 152 2.42 14.29 5.17
C THR A 152 3.65 14.38 6.08
N ILE A 153 3.64 13.70 7.21
CA ILE A 153 4.76 13.67 8.15
C ILE A 153 6.01 13.10 7.47
N ASN A 154 5.88 11.98 6.76
CA ASN A 154 7.02 11.35 6.08
C ASN A 154 7.63 12.27 5.02
N LEU A 155 6.81 12.84 4.13
CA LEU A 155 7.27 13.74 3.08
C LEU A 155 7.95 14.99 3.67
N TYR A 156 7.33 15.61 4.66
CA TYR A 156 7.91 16.77 5.35
C TYR A 156 9.26 16.43 6.01
N THR A 157 9.35 15.29 6.69
CA THR A 157 10.59 14.81 7.30
C THR A 157 11.68 14.60 6.26
N TYR A 158 11.38 14.00 5.12
CA TYR A 158 12.35 13.79 4.04
C TYR A 158 12.82 15.12 3.44
N PHE A 159 11.94 16.09 3.26
CA PHE A 159 12.31 17.42 2.75
C PHE A 159 13.25 18.15 3.72
N ASN A 160 13.01 18.06 5.03
CA ASN A 160 13.87 18.69 6.03
C ASN A 160 15.21 17.98 6.23
N ASN A 161 15.30 16.68 5.96
CA ASN A 161 16.52 15.89 6.11
C ASN A 161 17.41 15.89 4.86
N THR A 162 17.10 16.76 3.89
CA THR A 162 17.98 16.94 2.72
C THR A 162 19.32 17.57 3.16
N ASP A 163 20.43 17.10 2.56
CA ASP A 163 21.77 17.57 2.89
C ASP A 163 21.89 19.11 2.77
N ASN A 164 22.21 19.73 3.88
CA ASN A 164 22.36 21.18 3.98
C ASN A 164 23.45 21.74 3.07
N ASN A 165 24.46 20.97 2.67
CA ASN A 165 25.52 21.44 1.78
C ASN A 165 24.95 21.86 0.43
N TYR A 166 24.02 21.09 -0.14
CA TYR A 166 23.35 21.47 -1.38
C TYR A 166 22.47 22.72 -1.21
N ILE A 167 21.82 22.85 -0.06
CA ILE A 167 20.98 24.01 0.26
C ILE A 167 21.85 25.27 0.39
N TYR A 168 22.98 25.18 1.09
CA TYR A 168 23.91 26.31 1.25
C TYR A 168 24.54 26.72 -0.09
N LEU A 169 24.90 25.75 -0.93
CA LEU A 169 25.42 26.01 -2.27
C LEU A 169 24.41 26.81 -3.10
N MET A 170 23.14 26.40 -3.12
CA MET A 170 22.10 27.11 -3.86
C MET A 170 21.85 28.52 -3.30
N LYS A 171 21.91 28.67 -1.98
CA LYS A 171 21.79 29.99 -1.34
C LYS A 171 22.94 30.92 -1.72
N SER A 172 24.18 30.42 -1.86
CA SER A 172 25.32 31.23 -2.29
C SER A 172 25.19 31.73 -3.74
N PHE A 173 24.41 31.03 -4.56
CA PHE A 173 24.01 31.49 -5.91
C PHE A 173 22.76 32.40 -5.90
N GLY A 174 22.25 32.78 -4.73
CA GLY A 174 21.08 33.66 -4.62
C GLY A 174 19.73 32.97 -4.89
N ALA A 175 19.68 31.64 -4.85
CA ALA A 175 18.44 30.91 -5.12
C ALA A 175 17.37 31.15 -4.05
N SER A 176 16.13 31.37 -4.50
CA SER A 176 14.96 31.47 -3.63
C SER A 176 14.61 30.10 -3.01
N LYS A 177 13.81 30.12 -1.92
CA LYS A 177 13.32 28.87 -1.28
C LYS A 177 12.58 27.96 -2.26
N TYR A 178 11.81 28.52 -3.17
CA TYR A 178 11.08 27.74 -4.18
C TYR A 178 12.03 27.09 -5.19
N GLN A 179 13.08 27.79 -5.63
CA GLN A 179 14.11 27.22 -6.50
C GLN A 179 14.86 26.08 -5.80
N ILE A 180 15.22 26.25 -4.53
CA ILE A 180 15.86 25.20 -3.72
C ILE A 180 14.93 23.98 -3.61
N LEU A 181 13.63 24.18 -3.36
CA LEU A 181 12.66 23.09 -3.31
C LEU A 181 12.62 22.32 -4.63
N LYS A 182 12.49 23.03 -5.75
CA LYS A 182 12.30 22.43 -7.07
C LYS A 182 13.56 21.75 -7.61
N GLU A 183 14.73 22.38 -7.46
CA GLU A 183 15.96 21.95 -8.11
C GLU A 183 16.82 21.04 -7.21
N VAL A 184 16.62 21.09 -5.87
CA VAL A 184 17.42 20.30 -4.93
C VAL A 184 16.55 19.35 -4.11
N ILE A 185 15.56 19.86 -3.35
CA ILE A 185 14.85 19.06 -2.37
C ILE A 185 14.04 17.93 -3.04
N ILE A 186 13.21 18.25 -4.01
CA ILE A 186 12.39 17.24 -4.70
C ILE A 186 13.28 16.24 -5.45
N PRO A 187 14.24 16.64 -6.28
CA PRO A 187 15.09 15.69 -7.00
C PRO A 187 15.92 14.77 -6.09
N SER A 188 16.53 15.32 -5.02
CA SER A 188 17.33 14.51 -4.10
C SER A 188 16.49 13.51 -3.29
N ASN A 189 15.18 13.77 -3.13
CA ASN A 189 14.25 12.93 -2.38
C ASN A 189 13.37 12.03 -3.25
N ILE A 190 13.62 11.87 -4.54
CA ILE A 190 12.78 11.04 -5.41
C ILE A 190 12.57 9.64 -4.83
N LYS A 191 13.63 8.97 -4.35
CA LYS A 191 13.53 7.64 -3.73
C LYS A 191 12.65 7.63 -2.47
N ASN A 192 12.76 8.66 -1.65
CA ASN A 192 11.98 8.84 -0.42
C ASN A 192 10.50 9.15 -0.75
N ILE A 193 10.25 9.94 -1.80
CA ILE A 193 8.89 10.21 -2.31
C ILE A 193 8.24 8.91 -2.78
N PHE A 194 8.96 8.05 -3.52
CA PHE A 194 8.45 6.73 -3.91
C PHE A 194 8.20 5.81 -2.71
N SER A 195 9.03 5.90 -1.67
CA SER A 195 8.77 5.20 -0.41
C SER A 195 7.48 5.69 0.24
N SER A 196 7.24 7.00 0.27
CA SER A 196 5.99 7.59 0.77
C SER A 196 4.78 7.19 -0.06
N ILE A 197 4.90 7.08 -1.38
CA ILE A 197 3.85 6.56 -2.28
C ILE A 197 3.44 5.14 -1.86
N LYS A 198 4.40 4.26 -1.60
CA LYS A 198 4.13 2.88 -1.16
C LYS A 198 3.43 2.84 0.19
N VAL A 199 3.89 3.64 1.16
CA VAL A 199 3.26 3.75 2.48
C VAL A 199 1.84 4.30 2.36
N ASN A 200 1.65 5.36 1.56
CA ASN A 200 0.33 5.94 1.32
C ASN A 200 -0.64 4.92 0.71
N LEU A 201 -0.21 4.18 -0.32
CA LEU A 201 -1.04 3.14 -0.92
C LEU A 201 -1.43 2.06 0.09
N SER A 202 -0.48 1.59 0.91
CA SER A 202 -0.75 0.55 1.91
C SER A 202 -1.73 1.02 2.98
N MET A 203 -1.57 2.25 3.47
CA MET A 203 -2.49 2.84 4.46
C MET A 203 -3.88 3.09 3.86
N ASN A 204 -3.91 3.55 2.63
CA ASN A 204 -5.15 3.79 1.88
C ASN A 204 -5.91 2.50 1.65
N TYR A 205 -5.21 1.43 1.27
CA TYR A 205 -5.77 0.10 1.10
C TYR A 205 -6.48 -0.38 2.37
N ILE A 206 -5.83 -0.25 3.53
CA ILE A 206 -6.44 -0.59 4.82
C ILE A 206 -7.71 0.23 5.06
N GLY A 207 -7.66 1.54 4.79
CA GLY A 207 -8.79 2.44 5.00
C GLY A 207 -9.99 2.13 4.13
N VAL A 208 -9.77 1.86 2.85
CA VAL A 208 -10.83 1.50 1.89
C VAL A 208 -11.48 0.18 2.29
N ILE A 209 -10.67 -0.86 2.58
CA ILE A 209 -11.24 -2.16 2.99
C ILE A 209 -12.04 -2.03 4.28
N MET A 210 -11.56 -1.26 5.27
CA MET A 210 -12.35 -0.98 6.49
C MET A 210 -13.65 -0.25 6.18
N GLY A 211 -13.64 0.69 5.24
CA GLY A 211 -14.85 1.36 4.77
C GLY A 211 -15.82 0.40 4.09
N GLU A 212 -15.33 -0.47 3.19
CA GLU A 212 -16.15 -1.49 2.55
C GLU A 212 -16.77 -2.46 3.56
N LEU A 213 -16.01 -2.90 4.58
CA LEU A 213 -16.52 -3.78 5.65
C LEU A 213 -17.69 -3.15 6.42
N LEU A 214 -17.70 -1.82 6.57
CA LEU A 214 -18.69 -1.13 7.38
C LEU A 214 -19.97 -0.77 6.62
N VAL A 215 -19.86 -0.34 5.35
CA VAL A 215 -21.01 0.28 4.67
C VAL A 215 -21.22 -0.14 3.22
N SER A 216 -20.30 -0.89 2.62
CA SER A 216 -20.40 -1.20 1.20
C SER A 216 -21.51 -2.22 0.92
N LYS A 217 -22.05 -2.12 -0.29
CA LYS A 217 -22.96 -3.14 -0.89
C LYS A 217 -22.28 -3.88 -2.05
N LYS A 218 -21.04 -3.54 -2.36
CA LYS A 218 -20.21 -4.10 -3.41
C LYS A 218 -18.74 -3.93 -3.01
N GLY A 219 -17.84 -4.64 -3.64
CA GLY A 219 -16.41 -4.62 -3.30
C GLY A 219 -15.98 -5.92 -2.62
N LEU A 220 -14.65 -6.09 -2.46
CA LEU A 220 -14.09 -7.30 -1.84
C LEU A 220 -14.30 -7.32 -0.32
N GLY A 221 -14.25 -6.15 0.33
CA GLY A 221 -14.58 -6.03 1.76
C GLY A 221 -16.06 -6.33 2.03
N TYR A 222 -16.96 -5.92 1.13
CA TYR A 222 -18.37 -6.33 1.21
C TYR A 222 -18.52 -7.85 1.15
N LEU A 223 -17.81 -8.56 0.26
CA LEU A 223 -17.89 -10.03 0.18
C LEU A 223 -17.44 -10.67 1.51
N ILE A 224 -16.47 -10.11 2.21
CA ILE A 224 -16.06 -10.57 3.54
C ILE A 224 -17.19 -10.40 4.54
N THR A 225 -17.79 -9.21 4.63
CA THR A 225 -18.89 -8.95 5.57
C THR A 225 -20.12 -9.80 5.25
N TYR A 226 -20.50 -9.90 3.97
CA TYR A 226 -21.60 -10.73 3.52
C TYR A 226 -21.35 -12.20 3.86
N GLY A 227 -20.20 -12.75 3.49
CA GLY A 227 -19.83 -14.13 3.79
C GLY A 227 -19.82 -14.43 5.30
N SER A 228 -19.36 -13.48 6.11
CA SER A 228 -19.40 -13.60 7.57
C SER A 228 -20.83 -13.65 8.12
N ASN A 229 -21.71 -12.79 7.62
CA ASN A 229 -23.09 -12.72 8.08
C ASN A 229 -23.92 -13.95 7.69
N VAL A 230 -23.61 -14.60 6.58
CA VAL A 230 -24.29 -15.83 6.12
C VAL A 230 -23.52 -17.12 6.47
N PHE A 231 -22.46 -17.01 7.29
CA PHE A 231 -21.58 -18.12 7.69
C PHE A 231 -20.96 -18.88 6.49
N HIS A 232 -20.76 -18.18 5.36
CA HIS A 232 -20.10 -18.73 4.16
C HIS A 232 -18.60 -18.45 4.20
N ILE A 233 -17.87 -19.18 5.03
CA ILE A 233 -16.45 -18.94 5.32
C ILE A 233 -15.56 -19.05 4.08
N ASN A 234 -15.89 -19.97 3.16
CA ASN A 234 -15.15 -20.08 1.90
C ASN A 234 -15.15 -18.76 1.11
N LEU A 235 -16.26 -18.01 1.10
CA LEU A 235 -16.36 -16.70 0.46
C LEU A 235 -15.50 -15.66 1.18
N VAL A 236 -15.50 -15.68 2.52
CA VAL A 236 -14.67 -14.77 3.35
C VAL A 236 -13.19 -14.96 3.02
N ILE A 237 -12.71 -16.19 3.13
CA ILE A 237 -11.28 -16.50 2.94
C ILE A 237 -10.86 -16.28 1.48
N THR A 238 -11.72 -16.64 0.52
CA THR A 238 -11.49 -16.34 -0.90
C THR A 238 -11.32 -14.85 -1.14
N SER A 239 -12.19 -14.02 -0.55
CA SER A 239 -12.12 -12.55 -0.69
C SER A 239 -10.84 -11.99 -0.08
N VAL A 240 -10.43 -12.48 1.10
CA VAL A 240 -9.14 -12.09 1.72
C VAL A 240 -7.96 -12.50 0.82
N PHE A 241 -8.00 -13.69 0.22
CA PHE A 241 -6.93 -14.15 -0.66
C PHE A 241 -6.81 -13.28 -1.93
N ILE A 242 -7.96 -12.90 -2.52
CA ILE A 242 -8.00 -12.00 -3.68
C ILE A 242 -7.49 -10.61 -3.29
N LEU A 243 -7.83 -10.11 -2.09
CA LEU A 243 -7.30 -8.86 -1.56
C LEU A 243 -5.77 -8.91 -1.42
N CYS A 244 -5.20 -10.00 -0.92
CA CYS A 244 -3.74 -10.18 -0.84
C CYS A 244 -3.08 -10.11 -2.22
N ILE A 245 -3.65 -10.78 -3.21
CA ILE A 245 -3.16 -10.76 -4.59
C ILE A 245 -3.24 -9.34 -5.17
N LEU A 246 -4.37 -8.67 -4.98
CA LEU A 246 -4.59 -7.30 -5.46
C LEU A 246 -3.60 -6.32 -4.84
N SER A 247 -3.40 -6.40 -3.52
CA SER A 247 -2.42 -5.57 -2.81
C SER A 247 -1.01 -5.79 -3.35
N TYR A 248 -0.61 -7.05 -3.57
CA TYR A 248 0.68 -7.37 -4.15
C TYR A 248 0.85 -6.80 -5.56
N LEU A 249 -0.18 -6.93 -6.41
CA LEU A 249 -0.15 -6.40 -7.78
C LEU A 249 -0.01 -4.87 -7.79
N MET A 250 -0.76 -4.16 -6.95
CA MET A 250 -0.69 -2.70 -6.83
C MET A 250 0.70 -2.25 -6.34
N TYR A 251 1.25 -2.93 -5.31
CA TYR A 251 2.61 -2.66 -4.84
C TYR A 251 3.66 -2.90 -5.92
N PHE A 252 3.53 -4.01 -6.66
CA PHE A 252 4.45 -4.39 -7.74
C PHE A 252 4.44 -3.36 -8.87
N LEU A 253 3.28 -2.83 -9.24
CA LEU A 253 3.17 -1.76 -10.25
C LEU A 253 3.93 -0.51 -9.83
N ILE A 254 3.79 -0.06 -8.57
CA ILE A 254 4.57 1.08 -8.07
C ILE A 254 6.06 0.79 -8.07
N GLU A 255 6.47 -0.43 -7.72
CA GLU A 255 7.89 -0.82 -7.74
C GLU A 255 8.48 -0.81 -9.14
N LEU A 256 7.72 -1.23 -10.16
CA LEU A 256 8.14 -1.16 -11.56
C LEU A 256 8.35 0.29 -12.01
N ILE A 257 7.44 1.19 -11.65
CA ILE A 257 7.56 2.62 -11.95
C ILE A 257 8.80 3.21 -11.26
N ASN A 258 9.00 2.89 -9.98
CA ASN A 258 10.16 3.35 -9.22
C ASN A 258 11.48 2.92 -9.85
N LYS A 259 11.60 1.64 -10.25
CA LYS A 259 12.80 1.13 -10.93
C LYS A 259 13.10 1.86 -12.24
N LYS A 260 12.07 2.13 -13.03
CA LYS A 260 12.23 2.84 -14.30
C LYS A 260 12.73 4.28 -14.09
N ILE A 261 12.25 4.97 -13.08
CA ILE A 261 12.64 6.35 -12.77
C ILE A 261 14.04 6.39 -12.13
N SER A 262 14.35 5.48 -11.22
CA SER A 262 15.65 5.43 -10.55
C SER A 262 16.82 4.99 -11.46
N THR A 263 16.54 4.48 -12.65
CA THR A 263 17.56 4.20 -13.67
C THR A 263 17.85 5.39 -14.59
N ILE A 264 17.04 6.44 -14.52
CA ILE A 264 17.18 7.66 -15.34
C ILE A 264 17.83 8.79 -14.53
N SER A 265 17.78 8.73 -13.20
CA SER A 265 18.47 9.63 -12.26
C SER A 265 19.75 8.99 -11.72
#